data_c56e34918bb89f7e4635d967b7c5fe2b
#
_entry.id   c56e34918bb89f7e4635d967b7c5fe2b
#
_cell.length_a   1.000
_cell.length_b   1.000
_cell.length_c   1.000
_cell.angle_alpha   90.00
_cell.angle_beta   90.00
_cell.angle_gamma   90.00
#
_symmetry.space_group_name_H-M   'P 1'
#
loop_
_entity.id
_entity.type
_entity.pdbx_description
1 polymer ?
#
loop_
_entity_poly.entity_id
_entity_poly.type
_entity_poly.pdbx_seq_one_letter_code
_entity_poly.pdbx_strand_id
1 'polypeptide(L)'
;MKAATLRRSSEDHWIPLSDLMTGLMMMFLVIAILFMVKVEREAKQAELQARQIKEQAETIKSIAALYGDVRAKIYSEMFQAFKDDLPVWKASLTPDLAIRFEEPSVQFDIGQTALKPEFSRVLANFFPRYARILNSPQFRDEIEEVRIEGHTSSLWKNLAAEPAYYENMRLSQDRARAVLQYVFGLAEARDQLGWLVPRVTANGLSSSRRLLTGDREDYVGSQRVEFKVRTRAEDKLAQISKSASQ
;
A
#
# COMPACT_ATOMS: atom_id res chain seq x y z
N MET A 1 -106.60 -10.20 28.92
CA MET A 1 -105.56 -9.29 28.49
C MET A 1 -104.26 -10.08 28.52
N LYS A 2 -103.63 -10.44 27.34
CA LYS A 2 -102.44 -11.19 27.24
C LYS A 2 -101.26 -10.22 26.87
N ALA A 3 -100.25 -10.16 27.74
CA ALA A 3 -99.07 -9.42 27.52
C ALA A 3 -98.11 -10.31 26.62
N ALA A 4 -97.81 -9.85 25.43
CA ALA A 4 -96.81 -10.48 24.55
C ALA A 4 -95.43 -9.93 24.91
N THR A 5 -94.59 -10.75 25.49
CA THR A 5 -93.19 -10.45 25.71
C THR A 5 -92.41 -10.70 24.40
N LEU A 6 -91.93 -9.61 23.83
CA LEU A 6 -90.98 -9.63 22.71
C LEU A 6 -89.58 -10.08 23.22
N ARG A 7 -89.25 -11.32 22.92
CA ARG A 7 -87.90 -11.86 23.09
C ARG A 7 -87.04 -11.36 21.87
N ARG A 8 -86.35 -10.25 22.08
CA ARG A 8 -85.40 -9.77 21.09
C ARG A 8 -84.17 -10.65 21.16
N SER A 9 -83.86 -11.32 20.02
CA SER A 9 -82.80 -12.25 19.89
C SER A 9 -81.40 -11.53 20.03
N SER A 10 -80.59 -12.03 20.94
CA SER A 10 -79.20 -11.61 21.12
C SER A 10 -78.28 -12.15 20.04
N GLU A 11 -78.79 -12.75 18.97
CA GLU A 11 -78.02 -13.44 17.92
C GLU A 11 -77.51 -12.52 16.82
N ASP A 12 -78.07 -11.34 16.64
CA ASP A 12 -77.71 -10.42 15.53
C ASP A 12 -76.41 -9.64 15.76
N HIS A 13 -75.82 -9.68 16.92
CA HIS A 13 -74.56 -8.98 17.20
C HIS A 13 -73.31 -9.81 16.98
N TRP A 14 -73.42 -11.15 16.84
CA TRP A 14 -72.26 -12.05 16.61
C TRP A 14 -71.81 -12.10 15.17
N ILE A 15 -72.71 -11.89 14.19
CA ILE A 15 -72.39 -11.93 12.77
C ILE A 15 -71.45 -10.80 12.38
N PRO A 16 -71.67 -9.53 12.72
CA PRO A 16 -70.74 -8.44 12.43
C PRO A 16 -69.39 -8.59 13.16
N LEU A 17 -69.40 -9.13 14.39
CA LEU A 17 -68.16 -9.35 15.15
C LEU A 17 -67.34 -10.49 14.57
N SER A 18 -67.97 -11.55 14.09
CA SER A 18 -67.34 -12.69 13.43
C SER A 18 -66.69 -12.29 12.10
N ASP A 19 -67.38 -11.44 11.32
CA ASP A 19 -66.87 -10.91 10.05
C ASP A 19 -65.67 -9.96 10.28
N LEU A 20 -65.72 -9.11 11.29
CA LEU A 20 -64.59 -8.25 11.69
C LEU A 20 -63.39 -9.08 12.13
N MET A 21 -63.62 -10.15 12.92
CA MET A 21 -62.53 -11.04 13.36
C MET A 21 -61.92 -11.80 12.22
N THR A 22 -62.74 -12.27 11.24
CA THR A 22 -62.27 -12.94 10.05
C THR A 22 -61.44 -12.01 9.15
N GLY A 23 -61.90 -10.77 8.99
CA GLY A 23 -61.17 -9.75 8.24
C GLY A 23 -59.83 -9.42 8.89
N LEU A 24 -59.80 -9.29 10.22
CA LEU A 24 -58.57 -9.05 10.99
C LEU A 24 -57.59 -10.22 10.89
N MET A 25 -58.11 -11.45 10.98
CA MET A 25 -57.32 -12.68 10.84
C MET A 25 -56.67 -12.79 9.44
N MET A 26 -57.46 -12.50 8.39
CA MET A 26 -56.95 -12.47 7.00
C MET A 26 -55.86 -11.39 6.81
N MET A 27 -56.05 -10.19 7.41
CA MET A 27 -55.07 -9.13 7.40
C MET A 27 -53.75 -9.56 8.06
N PHE A 28 -53.82 -10.18 9.24
CA PHE A 28 -52.62 -10.69 9.93
C PHE A 28 -51.92 -11.81 9.10
N LEU A 29 -52.68 -12.68 8.45
CA LEU A 29 -52.18 -13.75 7.63
C LEU A 29 -51.41 -13.16 6.43
N VAL A 30 -51.96 -12.17 5.76
CA VAL A 30 -51.27 -11.45 4.64
C VAL A 30 -49.98 -10.77 5.11
N ILE A 31 -50.07 -10.06 6.27
CA ILE A 31 -48.87 -9.43 6.84
C ILE A 31 -47.81 -10.48 7.18
N ALA A 32 -48.16 -11.61 7.76
CA ALA A 32 -47.26 -12.69 8.11
C ALA A 32 -46.58 -13.27 6.86
N ILE A 33 -47.33 -13.50 5.75
CA ILE A 33 -46.78 -13.98 4.49
C ILE A 33 -45.81 -12.95 3.88
N LEU A 34 -46.20 -11.68 3.86
CA LEU A 34 -45.33 -10.61 3.34
C LEU A 34 -44.03 -10.50 4.16
N PHE A 35 -44.13 -10.62 5.48
CA PHE A 35 -43.00 -10.62 6.37
C PHE A 35 -42.09 -11.83 6.12
N MET A 36 -42.66 -13.02 5.98
CA MET A 36 -41.91 -14.24 5.69
C MET A 36 -41.16 -14.12 4.34
N VAL A 37 -41.79 -13.65 3.26
CA VAL A 37 -41.17 -13.41 1.97
C VAL A 37 -40.05 -12.36 2.07
N LYS A 38 -40.25 -11.30 2.88
CA LYS A 38 -39.21 -10.29 3.11
C LYS A 38 -38.01 -10.89 3.81
N VAL A 39 -38.20 -11.63 4.91
CA VAL A 39 -37.12 -12.29 5.66
C VAL A 39 -36.34 -13.28 4.78
N GLU A 40 -37.05 -14.08 3.95
CA GLU A 40 -36.39 -15.01 3.03
C GLU A 40 -35.53 -14.29 1.99
N ARG A 41 -36.00 -13.17 1.44
CA ARG A 41 -35.21 -12.33 0.51
C ARG A 41 -33.98 -11.73 1.18
N GLU A 42 -34.14 -11.19 2.38
CA GLU A 42 -33.04 -10.62 3.15
C GLU A 42 -31.99 -11.69 3.52
N ALA A 43 -32.43 -12.88 3.92
CA ALA A 43 -31.54 -14.01 4.20
C ALA A 43 -30.75 -14.45 2.95
N LYS A 44 -31.44 -14.53 1.80
CA LYS A 44 -30.77 -14.88 0.53
C LYS A 44 -29.79 -13.81 0.08
N GLN A 45 -30.11 -12.54 0.23
CA GLN A 45 -29.19 -11.45 -0.07
C GLN A 45 -27.97 -11.47 0.86
N ALA A 46 -28.17 -11.69 2.15
CA ALA A 46 -27.10 -11.81 3.14
C ALA A 46 -26.16 -13.00 2.80
N GLU A 47 -26.72 -14.13 2.38
CA GLU A 47 -25.94 -15.30 1.96
C GLU A 47 -25.09 -15.00 0.70
N LEU A 48 -25.67 -14.32 -0.29
CA LEU A 48 -24.93 -13.91 -1.49
C LEU A 48 -23.81 -12.94 -1.18
N GLN A 49 -24.06 -11.95 -0.33
CA GLN A 49 -23.05 -11.01 0.14
C GLN A 49 -21.93 -11.73 0.91
N ALA A 50 -22.28 -12.66 1.80
CA ALA A 50 -21.29 -13.43 2.55
C ALA A 50 -20.41 -14.28 1.64
N ARG A 51 -20.97 -14.87 0.58
CA ARG A 51 -20.20 -15.62 -0.44
C ARG A 51 -19.25 -14.69 -1.20
N GLN A 52 -19.72 -13.53 -1.64
CA GLN A 52 -18.88 -12.56 -2.34
C GLN A 52 -17.72 -12.07 -1.47
N ILE A 53 -17.98 -11.73 -0.18
CA ILE A 53 -16.95 -11.33 0.77
C ILE A 53 -15.91 -12.44 0.95
N LYS A 54 -16.36 -13.70 1.05
CA LYS A 54 -15.45 -14.85 1.19
C LYS A 54 -14.57 -15.03 -0.05
N GLU A 55 -15.12 -14.97 -1.23
CA GLU A 55 -14.38 -15.06 -2.50
C GLU A 55 -13.37 -13.93 -2.66
N GLN A 56 -13.75 -12.70 -2.29
CA GLN A 56 -12.84 -11.56 -2.27
C GLN A 56 -11.71 -11.76 -1.26
N ALA A 57 -12.01 -12.25 -0.06
CA ALA A 57 -11.01 -12.51 0.98
C ALA A 57 -10.00 -13.60 0.55
N GLU A 58 -10.47 -14.68 -0.10
CA GLU A 58 -9.60 -15.72 -0.66
C GLU A 58 -8.71 -15.19 -1.79
N THR A 59 -9.25 -14.35 -2.65
CA THR A 59 -8.50 -13.68 -3.72
C THR A 59 -7.42 -12.75 -3.13
N ILE A 60 -7.76 -11.93 -2.15
CA ILE A 60 -6.79 -11.06 -1.45
C ILE A 60 -5.69 -11.89 -0.81
N LYS A 61 -6.05 -12.98 -0.13
CA LYS A 61 -5.08 -13.88 0.53
C LYS A 61 -4.13 -14.53 -0.48
N SER A 62 -4.62 -14.99 -1.63
CA SER A 62 -3.79 -15.59 -2.68
C SER A 62 -2.82 -14.58 -3.30
N ILE A 63 -3.30 -13.36 -3.55
CA ILE A 63 -2.45 -12.27 -4.07
C ILE A 63 -1.40 -11.87 -3.04
N ALA A 64 -1.78 -11.75 -1.76
CA ALA A 64 -0.84 -11.43 -0.69
C ALA A 64 0.25 -12.50 -0.51
N ALA A 65 -0.11 -13.78 -0.67
CA ALA A 65 0.86 -14.89 -0.62
C ALA A 65 1.83 -14.84 -1.82
N LEU A 66 1.31 -14.65 -3.04
CA LEU A 66 2.12 -14.51 -4.25
C LEU A 66 3.06 -13.30 -4.16
N TYR A 67 2.55 -12.19 -3.63
CA TYR A 67 3.32 -10.98 -3.38
C TYR A 67 4.48 -11.22 -2.40
N GLY A 68 4.21 -11.91 -1.29
CA GLY A 68 5.23 -12.28 -0.33
C GLY A 68 6.34 -13.14 -0.95
N ASP A 69 5.99 -14.06 -1.84
CA ASP A 69 6.93 -14.93 -2.54
C ASP A 69 7.84 -14.17 -3.52
N VAL A 70 7.27 -13.30 -4.37
CA VAL A 70 8.05 -12.47 -5.31
C VAL A 70 9.02 -11.55 -4.55
N ARG A 71 8.53 -10.88 -3.51
CA ARG A 71 9.34 -9.98 -2.69
C ARG A 71 10.46 -10.72 -1.97
N ALA A 72 10.16 -11.89 -1.41
CA ALA A 72 11.15 -12.73 -0.74
C ALA A 72 12.24 -13.21 -1.71
N LYS A 73 11.87 -13.57 -2.93
CA LYS A 73 12.83 -13.96 -3.99
C LYS A 73 13.73 -12.80 -4.40
N ILE A 74 13.16 -11.61 -4.65
CA ILE A 74 13.95 -10.41 -4.96
C ILE A 74 14.91 -10.09 -3.82
N TYR A 75 14.44 -10.12 -2.57
CA TYR A 75 15.28 -9.90 -1.40
C TYR A 75 16.43 -10.91 -1.32
N SER A 76 16.14 -12.20 -1.51
CA SER A 76 17.13 -13.27 -1.47
C SER A 76 18.20 -13.08 -2.54
N GLU A 77 17.81 -12.79 -3.80
CA GLU A 77 18.75 -12.55 -4.89
C GLU A 77 19.63 -11.32 -4.63
N MET A 78 19.03 -10.22 -4.17
CA MET A 78 19.77 -9.02 -3.78
C MET A 78 20.75 -9.31 -2.62
N PHE A 79 20.27 -10.02 -1.60
CA PHE A 79 21.10 -10.36 -0.44
C PHE A 79 22.30 -11.24 -0.86
N GLN A 80 22.08 -12.28 -1.65
CA GLN A 80 23.16 -13.14 -2.13
C GLN A 80 24.16 -12.36 -3.01
N ALA A 81 23.68 -11.44 -3.84
CA ALA A 81 24.52 -10.64 -4.71
C ALA A 81 25.39 -9.61 -3.97
N PHE A 82 24.89 -9.07 -2.83
CA PHE A 82 25.51 -7.91 -2.18
C PHE A 82 25.96 -8.14 -0.73
N LYS A 83 25.68 -9.31 -0.10
CA LYS A 83 25.99 -9.58 1.30
C LYS A 83 27.43 -9.27 1.72
N ASP A 84 28.38 -9.50 0.82
CA ASP A 84 29.81 -9.29 1.09
C ASP A 84 30.23 -7.82 0.83
N ASP A 85 29.51 -7.12 -0.02
CA ASP A 85 29.76 -5.73 -0.39
C ASP A 85 29.09 -4.73 0.56
N LEU A 86 27.89 -5.05 1.07
CA LEU A 86 27.09 -4.16 1.91
C LEU A 86 27.86 -3.60 3.10
N PRO A 87 28.62 -4.40 3.88
CA PRO A 87 29.41 -3.89 4.99
C PRO A 87 30.53 -2.93 4.52
N VAL A 88 31.16 -3.23 3.38
CA VAL A 88 32.22 -2.41 2.80
C VAL A 88 31.69 -1.05 2.32
N TRP A 89 30.50 -1.06 1.73
CA TRP A 89 29.82 0.16 1.28
C TRP A 89 29.11 0.93 2.41
N LYS A 90 29.10 0.40 3.65
CA LYS A 90 28.30 0.91 4.75
C LYS A 90 26.83 1.08 4.31
N ALA A 91 26.32 0.01 3.75
CA ALA A 91 24.95 -0.07 3.24
C ALA A 91 24.22 -1.24 3.88
N SER A 92 22.90 -1.17 3.90
CA SER A 92 22.02 -2.23 4.37
C SER A 92 20.94 -2.53 3.34
N LEU A 93 20.50 -3.80 3.30
CA LEU A 93 19.33 -4.23 2.56
C LEU A 93 18.19 -4.42 3.56
N THR A 94 17.12 -3.65 3.39
CA THR A 94 15.96 -3.69 4.27
C THR A 94 14.89 -4.66 3.77
N PRO A 95 14.01 -5.20 4.65
CA PRO A 95 12.95 -6.11 4.24
C PRO A 95 11.95 -5.53 3.24
N ASP A 96 11.87 -4.21 3.11
CA ASP A 96 11.02 -3.50 2.14
C ASP A 96 11.72 -3.23 0.80
N LEU A 97 12.75 -4.05 0.47
CA LEU A 97 13.52 -4.02 -0.78
C LEU A 97 14.22 -2.67 -1.02
N ALA A 98 14.66 -2.00 0.03
CA ALA A 98 15.50 -0.83 -0.10
C ALA A 98 16.96 -1.16 0.20
N ILE A 99 17.87 -0.77 -0.68
CA ILE A 99 19.30 -0.70 -0.38
C ILE A 99 19.61 0.71 0.06
N ARG A 100 20.01 0.83 1.32
CA ARG A 100 20.26 2.08 2.02
C ARG A 100 21.75 2.29 2.19
N PHE A 101 22.29 3.39 1.68
CA PHE A 101 23.66 3.84 1.91
C PHE A 101 23.67 4.80 3.09
N GLU A 102 24.28 4.39 4.20
CA GLU A 102 24.10 5.02 5.54
C GLU A 102 25.21 5.99 5.93
N GLU A 103 26.30 6.08 5.15
CA GLU A 103 27.43 6.95 5.48
C GLU A 103 27.44 8.22 4.60
N PRO A 104 26.81 9.33 5.06
CA PRO A 104 26.70 10.54 4.26
C PRO A 104 28.06 11.18 3.94
N SER A 105 29.07 10.99 4.80
CA SER A 105 30.40 11.58 4.63
C SER A 105 31.14 11.06 3.39
N VAL A 106 30.82 9.85 2.92
CA VAL A 106 31.38 9.27 1.69
C VAL A 106 30.55 9.54 0.46
N GLN A 107 29.30 9.99 0.63
CA GLN A 107 28.37 10.24 -0.49
C GLN A 107 28.50 11.63 -1.07
N PHE A 108 28.41 12.66 -0.20
CA PHE A 108 28.42 14.08 -0.58
C PHE A 108 29.16 14.91 0.48
N ASP A 109 29.66 16.05 0.08
CA ASP A 109 30.07 17.07 1.04
C ASP A 109 28.86 17.80 1.65
N ILE A 110 29.03 18.42 2.81
CA ILE A 110 27.97 19.12 3.52
C ILE A 110 27.35 20.18 2.61
N GLY A 111 26.04 20.11 2.40
CA GLY A 111 25.29 21.04 1.55
C GLY A 111 25.58 20.90 0.04
N GLN A 112 26.41 19.96 -0.38
CA GLN A 112 26.74 19.74 -1.79
C GLN A 112 25.89 18.63 -2.40
N THR A 113 25.84 18.64 -3.74
CA THR A 113 25.11 17.68 -4.57
C THR A 113 26.02 16.88 -5.49
N ALA A 114 27.29 17.28 -5.60
CA ALA A 114 28.28 16.55 -6.36
C ALA A 114 28.66 15.24 -5.64
N LEU A 115 28.62 14.14 -6.37
CA LEU A 115 29.01 12.83 -5.85
C LEU A 115 30.51 12.81 -5.54
N LYS A 116 30.86 12.28 -4.38
CA LYS A 116 32.24 12.00 -4.05
C LYS A 116 32.80 10.84 -4.88
N PRO A 117 34.11 10.82 -5.19
CA PRO A 117 34.72 9.74 -5.95
C PRO A 117 34.52 8.36 -5.33
N GLU A 118 34.50 8.27 -4.00
CA GLU A 118 34.25 7.04 -3.26
C GLU A 118 32.86 6.50 -3.55
N PHE A 119 31.84 7.34 -3.46
CA PHE A 119 30.46 6.93 -3.71
C PHE A 119 30.22 6.63 -5.18
N SER A 120 30.84 7.39 -6.10
CA SER A 120 30.80 7.09 -7.53
C SER A 120 31.34 5.68 -7.83
N ARG A 121 32.45 5.26 -7.20
CA ARG A 121 32.98 3.89 -7.33
C ARG A 121 32.03 2.83 -6.79
N VAL A 122 31.40 3.10 -5.65
CA VAL A 122 30.37 2.21 -5.07
C VAL A 122 29.21 2.06 -6.05
N LEU A 123 28.65 3.17 -6.54
CA LEU A 123 27.54 3.16 -7.49
C LEU A 123 27.88 2.46 -8.82
N ALA A 124 29.10 2.62 -9.32
CA ALA A 124 29.55 1.95 -10.55
C ALA A 124 29.63 0.42 -10.40
N ASN A 125 29.97 -0.09 -9.21
CA ASN A 125 29.93 -1.52 -8.92
C ASN A 125 28.50 -2.02 -8.63
N PHE A 126 27.77 -1.29 -7.82
CA PHE A 126 26.43 -1.66 -7.34
C PHE A 126 25.38 -1.65 -8.46
N PHE A 127 25.22 -0.51 -9.15
CA PHE A 127 24.03 -0.27 -9.97
C PHE A 127 23.87 -1.23 -11.16
N PRO A 128 24.93 -1.57 -11.92
CA PRO A 128 24.79 -2.52 -13.02
C PRO A 128 24.34 -3.91 -12.58
N ARG A 129 24.82 -4.38 -11.44
CA ARG A 129 24.44 -5.68 -10.85
C ARG A 129 23.00 -5.62 -10.36
N TYR A 130 22.63 -4.55 -9.67
CA TYR A 130 21.27 -4.29 -9.19
C TYR A 130 20.26 -4.25 -10.34
N ALA A 131 20.54 -3.48 -11.39
CA ALA A 131 19.70 -3.38 -12.58
C ALA A 131 19.53 -4.74 -13.27
N ARG A 132 20.61 -5.54 -13.36
CA ARG A 132 20.56 -6.88 -13.96
C ARG A 132 19.68 -7.84 -13.19
N ILE A 133 19.72 -7.80 -11.85
CA ILE A 133 18.83 -8.61 -11.01
C ILE A 133 17.38 -8.23 -11.29
N LEU A 134 17.03 -6.95 -11.21
CA LEU A 134 15.65 -6.48 -11.37
C LEU A 134 15.12 -6.65 -12.80
N ASN A 135 15.98 -6.51 -13.82
CA ASN A 135 15.64 -6.71 -15.23
C ASN A 135 15.75 -8.18 -15.68
N SER A 136 16.00 -9.11 -14.77
CA SER A 136 16.02 -10.53 -15.11
C SER A 136 14.64 -11.01 -15.60
N PRO A 137 14.56 -12.06 -16.45
CA PRO A 137 13.30 -12.62 -16.92
C PRO A 137 12.34 -13.00 -15.78
N GLN A 138 12.88 -13.31 -14.61
CA GLN A 138 12.11 -13.69 -13.42
C GLN A 138 11.41 -12.52 -12.76
N PHE A 139 11.98 -11.30 -12.80
CA PHE A 139 11.49 -10.16 -12.02
C PHE A 139 11.05 -8.95 -12.85
N ARG A 140 11.55 -8.81 -14.09
CA ARG A 140 11.39 -7.61 -14.91
C ARG A 140 9.95 -7.12 -15.09
N ASP A 141 9.00 -8.06 -15.13
CA ASP A 141 7.58 -7.77 -15.30
C ASP A 141 6.85 -7.54 -13.97
N GLU A 142 7.49 -7.89 -12.86
CA GLU A 142 6.97 -7.65 -11.51
C GLU A 142 7.43 -6.30 -10.93
N ILE A 143 8.45 -5.67 -11.54
CA ILE A 143 8.93 -4.36 -11.07
C ILE A 143 8.08 -3.26 -11.67
N GLU A 144 7.43 -2.50 -10.81
CA GLU A 144 6.67 -1.30 -11.20
C GLU A 144 7.55 -0.07 -11.25
N GLU A 145 8.32 0.16 -10.19
CA GLU A 145 9.15 1.34 -10.04
C GLU A 145 10.40 1.05 -9.20
N VAL A 146 11.49 1.70 -9.55
CA VAL A 146 12.70 1.80 -8.72
C VAL A 146 12.92 3.26 -8.37
N ARG A 147 12.91 3.59 -7.10
CA ARG A 147 13.11 4.94 -6.59
C ARG A 147 14.52 5.12 -6.10
N ILE A 148 15.18 6.15 -6.57
CA ILE A 148 16.38 6.70 -5.94
C ILE A 148 15.90 7.79 -5.00
N GLU A 149 15.89 7.51 -3.71
CA GLU A 149 15.38 8.43 -2.69
C GLU A 149 16.52 9.14 -1.98
N GLY A 150 16.51 10.47 -2.01
CA GLY A 150 17.41 11.32 -1.24
C GLY A 150 16.74 11.76 0.05
N HIS A 151 17.42 11.57 1.16
CA HIS A 151 16.95 11.93 2.50
C HIS A 151 17.94 12.89 3.16
N THR A 152 17.42 13.74 4.05
CA THR A 152 18.21 14.65 4.88
C THR A 152 17.76 14.57 6.34
N SER A 153 18.57 15.12 7.24
CA SER A 153 18.11 15.41 8.59
C SER A 153 17.17 16.62 8.61
N SER A 154 16.55 16.87 9.76
CA SER A 154 15.70 18.06 9.94
C SER A 154 16.51 19.37 10.10
N LEU A 155 17.83 19.26 10.30
CA LEU A 155 18.67 20.40 10.55
C LEU A 155 19.04 21.16 9.27
N TRP A 156 19.03 22.49 9.39
CA TRP A 156 19.65 23.40 8.45
C TRP A 156 20.21 24.60 9.20
N LYS A 157 21.47 24.94 8.94
CA LYS A 157 22.15 25.98 9.71
C LYS A 157 21.40 27.32 9.61
N ASN A 158 21.10 27.89 10.77
CA ASN A 158 20.47 29.21 10.94
C ASN A 158 19.05 29.35 10.35
N LEU A 159 18.34 28.25 10.13
CA LEU A 159 16.94 28.28 9.69
C LEU A 159 16.00 27.66 10.72
N ALA A 160 14.79 28.20 10.82
CA ALA A 160 13.67 27.59 11.51
C ALA A 160 13.19 26.32 10.77
N ALA A 161 12.38 25.50 11.41
CA ALA A 161 11.99 24.16 10.92
C ALA A 161 11.36 24.17 9.52
N GLU A 162 10.46 25.11 9.24
CA GLU A 162 9.75 25.15 7.95
C GLU A 162 10.69 25.59 6.79
N PRO A 163 11.45 26.70 6.86
CA PRO A 163 12.42 27.02 5.83
C PRO A 163 13.51 25.94 5.68
N ALA A 164 13.95 25.32 6.79
CA ALA A 164 14.91 24.22 6.75
C ALA A 164 14.35 23.02 5.97
N TYR A 165 13.07 22.72 6.12
CA TYR A 165 12.42 21.64 5.37
C TYR A 165 12.46 21.89 3.86
N TYR A 166 12.20 23.11 3.39
CA TYR A 166 12.24 23.45 1.96
C TYR A 166 13.66 23.37 1.38
N GLU A 167 14.66 23.88 2.08
CA GLU A 167 16.06 23.78 1.64
C GLU A 167 16.53 22.32 1.63
N ASN A 168 16.16 21.53 2.64
CA ASN A 168 16.41 20.11 2.68
C ASN A 168 15.69 19.34 1.55
N MET A 169 14.48 19.77 1.17
CA MET A 169 13.75 19.20 0.03
C MET A 169 14.54 19.42 -1.28
N ARG A 170 14.98 20.66 -1.53
CA ARG A 170 15.79 20.97 -2.69
C ARG A 170 17.09 20.17 -2.72
N LEU A 171 17.82 20.14 -1.60
CA LEU A 171 19.07 19.41 -1.50
C LEU A 171 18.90 17.90 -1.73
N SER A 172 17.89 17.29 -1.11
CA SER A 172 17.61 15.86 -1.27
C SER A 172 17.19 15.50 -2.70
N GLN A 173 16.41 16.36 -3.36
CA GLN A 173 16.01 16.19 -4.75
C GLN A 173 17.21 16.29 -5.71
N ASP A 174 18.05 17.28 -5.49
CA ASP A 174 19.25 17.48 -6.31
C ASP A 174 20.26 16.33 -6.16
N ARG A 175 20.40 15.79 -4.95
CA ARG A 175 21.25 14.61 -4.68
C ARG A 175 20.70 13.35 -5.37
N ALA A 176 19.40 13.08 -5.24
CA ALA A 176 18.77 11.94 -5.91
C ALA A 176 18.92 12.04 -7.44
N ARG A 177 18.75 13.24 -8.01
CA ARG A 177 18.96 13.52 -9.42
C ARG A 177 20.41 13.31 -9.86
N ALA A 178 21.37 13.75 -9.05
CA ALA A 178 22.79 13.55 -9.35
C ALA A 178 23.18 12.07 -9.38
N VAL A 179 22.63 11.27 -8.44
CA VAL A 179 22.79 9.81 -8.45
C VAL A 179 22.18 9.20 -9.71
N LEU A 180 20.94 9.56 -10.08
CA LEU A 180 20.28 9.07 -11.30
C LEU A 180 21.11 9.37 -12.56
N GLN A 181 21.56 10.62 -12.69
CA GLN A 181 22.40 11.02 -13.83
C GLN A 181 23.70 10.21 -13.91
N TYR A 182 24.33 9.99 -12.78
CA TYR A 182 25.56 9.20 -12.71
C TYR A 182 25.34 7.74 -13.13
N VAL A 183 24.35 7.06 -12.54
CA VAL A 183 24.12 5.63 -12.79
C VAL A 183 23.62 5.36 -14.20
N PHE A 184 22.86 6.28 -14.82
CA PHE A 184 22.43 6.18 -16.21
C PHE A 184 23.57 6.49 -17.20
N GLY A 185 24.59 7.23 -16.75
CA GLY A 185 25.81 7.50 -17.53
C GLY A 185 26.79 6.32 -17.59
N LEU A 186 26.63 5.30 -16.74
CA LEU A 186 27.49 4.12 -16.72
C LEU A 186 27.34 3.32 -18.02
N ALA A 187 28.48 2.90 -18.58
CA ALA A 187 28.51 2.12 -19.84
C ALA A 187 27.68 0.83 -19.70
N GLU A 188 27.81 0.15 -18.57
CA GLU A 188 27.14 -1.11 -18.26
C GLU A 188 25.62 -0.98 -18.06
N ALA A 189 25.11 0.24 -17.85
CA ALA A 189 23.68 0.51 -17.76
C ALA A 189 23.03 0.79 -19.12
N ARG A 190 23.82 1.14 -20.14
CA ARG A 190 23.31 1.60 -21.45
C ARG A 190 22.41 0.58 -22.14
N ASP A 191 22.78 -0.70 -22.12
CA ASP A 191 22.02 -1.76 -22.77
C ASP A 191 20.67 -2.02 -22.07
N GLN A 192 20.51 -1.52 -20.86
CA GLN A 192 19.31 -1.67 -20.05
C GLN A 192 18.43 -0.40 -19.98
N LEU A 193 18.87 0.71 -20.61
CA LEU A 193 18.14 1.99 -20.53
C LEU A 193 16.70 1.89 -21.01
N GLY A 194 16.41 1.07 -22.02
CA GLY A 194 15.04 0.86 -22.48
C GLY A 194 14.11 0.28 -21.42
N TRP A 195 14.64 -0.50 -20.48
CA TRP A 195 13.90 -1.01 -19.32
C TRP A 195 13.95 -0.06 -18.13
N LEU A 196 15.09 0.60 -17.91
CA LEU A 196 15.35 1.48 -16.76
C LEU A 196 14.55 2.80 -16.84
N VAL A 197 14.59 3.48 -17.98
CA VAL A 197 14.00 4.83 -18.14
C VAL A 197 12.52 4.91 -17.75
N PRO A 198 11.64 3.97 -18.13
CA PRO A 198 10.24 4.02 -17.71
C PRO A 198 10.00 3.63 -16.25
N ARG A 199 11.01 3.13 -15.52
CA ARG A 199 10.85 2.56 -14.17
C ARG A 199 11.64 3.26 -13.08
N VAL A 200 12.77 3.89 -13.43
CA VAL A 200 13.64 4.51 -12.41
C VAL A 200 13.31 5.99 -12.25
N THR A 201 13.01 6.39 -11.03
CA THR A 201 12.72 7.78 -10.64
C THR A 201 13.71 8.28 -9.60
N ALA A 202 13.86 9.62 -9.51
CA ALA A 202 14.66 10.27 -8.47
C ALA A 202 13.78 11.19 -7.64
N ASN A 203 13.76 10.96 -6.33
CA ASN A 203 12.83 11.59 -5.40
C ASN A 203 13.58 12.20 -4.20
N GLY A 204 13.40 13.49 -3.96
CA GLY A 204 13.84 14.14 -2.74
C GLY A 204 12.75 14.06 -1.68
N LEU A 205 13.10 13.59 -0.50
CA LEU A 205 12.14 13.41 0.60
C LEU A 205 12.41 14.33 1.80
N SER A 206 13.40 15.23 1.69
CA SER A 206 13.75 16.12 2.80
C SER A 206 13.97 15.32 4.11
N SER A 207 13.46 15.85 5.22
CA SER A 207 13.43 15.21 6.53
C SER A 207 12.10 14.50 6.85
N SER A 208 11.28 14.18 5.83
CA SER A 208 9.98 13.51 6.05
C SER A 208 10.09 12.06 6.55
N ARG A 209 11.23 11.40 6.30
CA ARG A 209 11.52 10.01 6.67
C ARG A 209 12.78 9.91 7.52
N ARG A 210 12.80 10.67 8.63
CA ARG A 210 13.92 10.67 9.58
C ARG A 210 14.09 9.30 10.22
N LEU A 211 15.34 8.94 10.49
CA LEU A 211 15.66 7.80 11.35
C LEU A 211 15.71 8.28 12.81
N LEU A 212 15.25 7.42 13.70
CA LEU A 212 15.21 7.69 15.14
C LEU A 212 16.07 6.66 15.87
N THR A 213 16.79 7.15 16.90
CA THR A 213 17.42 6.32 17.92
C THR A 213 16.71 6.62 19.25
N GLY A 214 15.82 5.71 19.66
CA GLY A 214 14.82 5.99 20.67
C GLY A 214 13.86 7.09 20.19
N ASP A 215 13.65 8.14 21.02
CA ASP A 215 12.78 9.28 20.69
C ASP A 215 13.52 10.44 20.00
N ARG A 216 14.80 10.29 19.70
CA ARG A 216 15.63 11.35 19.11
C ARG A 216 15.95 11.04 17.65
N GLU A 217 16.02 12.11 16.85
CA GLU A 217 16.48 11.98 15.47
C GLU A 217 17.96 11.58 15.43
N ASP A 218 18.25 10.54 14.65
CA ASP A 218 19.59 10.24 14.19
C ASP A 218 19.90 11.15 12.99
N TYR A 219 20.57 12.26 13.27
CA TYR A 219 20.89 13.25 12.24
C TYR A 219 21.85 12.76 11.17
N VAL A 220 22.69 11.80 11.49
CA VAL A 220 23.65 11.21 10.55
C VAL A 220 22.94 10.18 9.68
N GLY A 221 22.31 9.19 10.27
CA GLY A 221 21.60 8.14 9.53
C GLY A 221 20.40 8.66 8.73
N SER A 222 19.82 9.82 9.16
CA SER A 222 18.76 10.47 8.39
C SER A 222 19.24 11.02 7.05
N GLN A 223 20.53 11.34 6.91
CA GLN A 223 21.14 11.79 5.65
C GLN A 223 21.65 10.60 4.85
N ARG A 224 20.91 10.17 3.85
CA ARG A 224 21.22 8.95 3.12
C ARG A 224 20.63 8.94 1.71
N VAL A 225 21.11 8.02 0.90
CA VAL A 225 20.50 7.66 -0.38
C VAL A 225 19.96 6.23 -0.27
N GLU A 226 18.74 6.03 -0.73
CA GLU A 226 18.11 4.70 -0.82
C GLU A 226 17.73 4.36 -2.26
N PHE A 227 17.94 3.10 -2.65
CA PHE A 227 17.38 2.51 -3.87
C PHE A 227 16.25 1.58 -3.46
N LYS A 228 15.01 1.99 -3.70
CA LYS A 228 13.82 1.29 -3.25
C LYS A 228 13.04 0.71 -4.42
N VAL A 229 12.73 -0.58 -4.34
CA VAL A 229 11.92 -1.27 -5.34
C VAL A 229 10.46 -1.25 -4.93
N ARG A 230 9.58 -0.90 -5.87
CA ARG A 230 8.15 -1.14 -5.80
C ARG A 230 7.76 -2.23 -6.80
N THR A 231 6.94 -3.16 -6.37
CA THR A 231 6.44 -4.21 -7.23
C THR A 231 4.97 -3.97 -7.61
N ARG A 232 4.53 -4.48 -8.74
CA ARG A 232 3.14 -4.38 -9.22
C ARG A 232 2.12 -4.99 -8.28
N ALA A 233 2.54 -5.94 -7.45
CA ALA A 233 1.65 -6.55 -6.48
C ALA A 233 1.21 -5.57 -5.38
N GLU A 234 2.03 -4.56 -5.04
CA GLU A 234 1.62 -3.48 -4.12
C GLU A 234 0.44 -2.68 -4.69
N ASP A 235 0.48 -2.36 -5.98
CA ASP A 235 -0.59 -1.61 -6.63
C ASP A 235 -1.87 -2.46 -6.77
N LYS A 236 -1.75 -3.75 -7.09
CA LYS A 236 -2.89 -4.68 -7.14
C LYS A 236 -3.57 -4.82 -5.77
N LEU A 237 -2.80 -4.95 -4.69
CA LEU A 237 -3.35 -4.99 -3.33
C LEU A 237 -4.05 -3.68 -2.95
N ALA A 238 -3.46 -2.54 -3.31
CA ALA A 238 -4.07 -1.23 -3.05
C ALA A 238 -5.38 -1.03 -3.84
N GLN A 239 -5.47 -1.50 -5.08
CA GLN A 239 -6.68 -1.47 -5.89
C GLN A 239 -7.80 -2.34 -5.29
N ILE A 240 -7.47 -3.57 -4.89
CA ILE A 240 -8.45 -4.50 -4.29
C ILE A 240 -8.95 -3.96 -2.95
N SER A 241 -8.05 -3.41 -2.11
CA SER A 241 -8.46 -2.79 -0.85
C SER A 241 -9.43 -1.63 -1.04
N LYS A 242 -9.24 -0.82 -2.09
CA LYS A 242 -10.17 0.28 -2.43
C LYS A 242 -11.53 -0.23 -2.92
N SER A 243 -11.55 -1.28 -3.76
CA SER A 243 -12.80 -1.86 -4.26
C SER A 243 -13.59 -2.63 -3.20
N ALA A 244 -12.94 -3.12 -2.16
CA ALA A 244 -13.61 -3.76 -1.00
C ALA A 244 -14.20 -2.76 0.00
N SER A 245 -13.84 -1.47 -0.11
CA SER A 245 -14.31 -0.39 0.79
C SER A 245 -15.46 0.44 0.19
N GLN A 246 -15.90 0.13 -1.02
CA GLN A 246 -17.06 0.70 -1.71
C GLN A 246 -18.22 -0.28 -1.75
#